data_d94fb91d94a44093cab31ded640e4049
#
_entry.id   d94fb91d94a44093cab31ded640e4049
#
_cell.length_a   1.000
_cell.length_b   1.000
_cell.length_c   1.000
_cell.angle_alpha   90.00
_cell.angle_beta   90.00
_cell.angle_gamma   90.00
#
_symmetry.space_group_name_H-M   'P 1'
#
loop_
_entity.id
_entity.type
_entity.pdbx_description
1 polymer ?
#
loop_
_entity_poly.entity_id
_entity_poly.type
_entity_poly.pdbx_seq_one_letter_code
_entity_poly.pdbx_strand_id
1 'polypeptide(L)'
;MTAWRNLASWLRQQELEAVLVTGRTNVRYFSGFAGSAGVLAVSGDVRKIFVDFRYVEQAEQTAPEFEVVRCQGNPLDAAADFLQQQAWRSIGFEEEILTVAEFSRLQAKVTADRWRPVRLEPLRTVKTAAEIENIVAAAVIADTALTNLLPMIRPGATEIELAAALEYEMRKLGSEKPAFETILASGPRSALPHGSASGKKLDAGDFVVIDFGATFSGYRSDMTRTVCVGTASAR
;
A
#
# COMPACT_ATOMS: atom_id res chain seq x y z
N MET A 1 9.77 19.37 -1.32
CA MET A 1 10.82 18.65 -2.10
C MET A 1 10.18 17.36 -2.57
N THR A 2 10.34 16.93 -3.82
CA THR A 2 9.70 15.70 -4.32
C THR A 2 10.33 14.45 -3.68
N ALA A 3 9.56 13.40 -3.49
CA ALA A 3 10.00 12.18 -2.79
C ALA A 3 11.28 11.56 -3.40
N TRP A 4 11.40 11.55 -4.74
CA TRP A 4 12.59 11.03 -5.40
C TRP A 4 13.86 11.86 -5.13
N ARG A 5 13.74 13.20 -4.88
CA ARG A 5 14.90 14.05 -4.52
C ARG A 5 15.41 13.71 -3.11
N ASN A 6 14.50 13.35 -2.21
CA ASN A 6 14.89 12.82 -0.90
C ASN A 6 15.63 11.49 -1.05
N LEU A 7 15.15 10.60 -1.93
CA LEU A 7 15.83 9.35 -2.26
C LEU A 7 17.23 9.58 -2.83
N ALA A 8 17.39 10.50 -3.80
CA ALA A 8 18.69 10.84 -4.37
C ALA A 8 19.66 11.44 -3.33
N SER A 9 19.16 12.23 -2.39
CA SER A 9 19.96 12.75 -1.28
C SER A 9 20.38 11.65 -0.31
N TRP A 10 19.46 10.75 -0.01
CA TRP A 10 19.70 9.59 0.86
C TRP A 10 20.72 8.63 0.25
N LEU A 11 20.68 8.36 -1.07
CA LEU A 11 21.68 7.53 -1.76
C LEU A 11 23.10 8.05 -1.49
N ARG A 12 23.33 9.37 -1.58
CA ARG A 12 24.64 9.98 -1.29
C ARG A 12 25.08 9.75 0.16
N GLN A 13 24.14 9.82 1.12
CA GLN A 13 24.42 9.59 2.55
C GLN A 13 24.76 8.13 2.84
N GLN A 14 24.22 7.21 2.05
CA GLN A 14 24.46 5.77 2.17
C GLN A 14 25.65 5.29 1.30
N GLU A 15 26.35 6.21 0.63
CA GLU A 15 27.44 5.89 -0.30
C GLU A 15 26.99 4.92 -1.42
N LEU A 16 25.74 5.05 -1.85
CA LEU A 16 25.15 4.26 -2.93
C LEU A 16 25.11 5.08 -4.22
N GLU A 17 25.50 4.46 -5.31
CA GLU A 17 25.44 5.09 -6.64
C GLU A 17 24.03 4.99 -7.24
N ALA A 18 23.31 3.91 -6.94
CA ALA A 18 21.93 3.69 -7.41
C ALA A 18 21.13 2.84 -6.43
N VAL A 19 19.80 2.80 -6.65
CA VAL A 19 18.88 1.87 -5.98
C VAL A 19 17.87 1.30 -6.96
N LEU A 20 17.59 0.02 -6.81
CA LEU A 20 16.50 -0.70 -7.46
C LEU A 20 15.32 -0.75 -6.49
N VAL A 21 14.20 -0.10 -6.87
CA VAL A 21 12.98 -0.05 -6.07
C VAL A 21 11.93 -0.96 -6.70
N THR A 22 11.50 -1.96 -5.97
CA THR A 22 10.60 -3.02 -6.43
C THR A 22 9.30 -3.09 -5.63
N GLY A 23 9.33 -2.61 -4.39
CA GLY A 23 8.16 -2.56 -3.50
C GLY A 23 7.09 -1.60 -4.04
N ARG A 24 5.89 -2.11 -4.31
CA ARG A 24 4.79 -1.32 -4.91
C ARG A 24 4.49 -0.02 -4.17
N THR A 25 4.56 -0.04 -2.84
CA THR A 25 4.38 1.16 -2.01
C THR A 25 5.49 2.18 -2.26
N ASN A 26 6.74 1.74 -2.35
CA ASN A 26 7.89 2.59 -2.58
C ASN A 26 7.94 3.08 -4.04
N VAL A 27 7.60 2.22 -5.02
CA VAL A 27 7.43 2.64 -6.42
C VAL A 27 6.42 3.78 -6.51
N ARG A 28 5.21 3.61 -5.92
CA ARG A 28 4.19 4.66 -5.89
C ARG A 28 4.69 5.92 -5.17
N TYR A 29 5.32 5.76 -4.04
CA TYR A 29 5.79 6.89 -3.21
C TYR A 29 6.80 7.76 -3.95
N PHE A 30 7.78 7.15 -4.62
CA PHE A 30 8.86 7.89 -5.28
C PHE A 30 8.50 8.40 -6.68
N SER A 31 7.63 7.69 -7.41
CA SER A 31 7.31 8.04 -8.80
C SER A 31 5.89 8.56 -9.02
N GLY A 32 4.94 8.26 -8.13
CA GLY A 32 3.51 8.48 -8.33
C GLY A 32 2.80 7.32 -9.03
N PHE A 33 3.53 6.37 -9.63
CA PHE A 33 2.96 5.25 -10.36
C PHE A 33 2.30 4.22 -9.46
N ALA A 34 1.01 3.97 -9.68
CA ALA A 34 0.19 3.07 -8.85
C ALA A 34 -0.09 1.70 -9.48
N GLY A 35 0.49 1.38 -10.64
CA GLY A 35 0.29 0.09 -11.32
C GLY A 35 0.82 -1.10 -10.52
N SER A 36 0.37 -2.30 -10.88
CA SER A 36 0.73 -3.53 -10.16
C SER A 36 2.10 -4.09 -10.55
N ALA A 37 2.67 -3.65 -11.66
CA ALA A 37 3.96 -4.09 -12.15
C ALA A 37 4.78 -2.88 -12.62
N GLY A 38 5.75 -2.51 -11.81
CA GLY A 38 6.68 -1.40 -12.10
C GLY A 38 7.89 -1.53 -11.21
N VAL A 39 9.06 -1.19 -11.77
CA VAL A 39 10.36 -1.21 -11.06
C VAL A 39 11.06 0.11 -11.35
N LEU A 40 11.64 0.74 -10.33
CA LEU A 40 12.44 1.96 -10.53
C LEU A 40 13.93 1.64 -10.46
N ALA A 41 14.70 2.24 -11.36
CA ALA A 41 16.14 2.40 -11.17
C ALA A 41 16.43 3.90 -10.99
N VAL A 42 16.98 4.26 -9.84
CA VAL A 42 17.23 5.64 -9.45
C VAL A 42 18.70 5.81 -9.07
N SER A 43 19.35 6.84 -9.64
CA SER A 43 20.66 7.32 -9.23
C SER A 43 20.65 8.85 -9.09
N GLY A 44 21.80 9.50 -8.94
CA GLY A 44 21.90 10.96 -8.98
C GLY A 44 21.31 11.58 -10.24
N ASP A 45 21.55 10.95 -11.39
CA ASP A 45 21.20 11.45 -12.72
C ASP A 45 20.14 10.63 -13.45
N VAL A 46 19.92 9.38 -13.02
CA VAL A 46 19.01 8.43 -13.67
C VAL A 46 17.73 8.26 -12.88
N ARG A 47 16.60 8.35 -13.58
CA ARG A 47 15.26 8.09 -13.05
C ARG A 47 14.48 7.32 -14.12
N LYS A 48 14.51 6.01 -14.03
CA LYS A 48 13.79 5.14 -14.96
C LYS A 48 12.71 4.35 -14.22
N ILE A 49 11.57 4.22 -14.89
CA ILE A 49 10.51 3.29 -14.49
C ILE A 49 10.33 2.24 -15.58
N PHE A 50 10.53 0.99 -15.22
CA PHE A 50 10.35 -0.16 -16.10
C PHE A 50 8.95 -0.72 -15.89
N VAL A 51 8.17 -0.77 -16.97
CA VAL A 51 6.78 -1.26 -16.95
C VAL A 51 6.50 -2.13 -18.18
N ASP A 52 5.57 -3.07 -18.08
CA ASP A 52 5.10 -3.79 -19.25
C ASP A 52 4.13 -2.94 -20.09
N PHE A 53 3.75 -3.45 -21.26
CA PHE A 53 2.94 -2.72 -22.24
C PHE A 53 1.60 -2.21 -21.69
N ARG A 54 1.03 -2.85 -20.67
CA ARG A 54 -0.27 -2.49 -20.07
C ARG A 54 -0.21 -1.18 -19.29
N TYR A 55 0.97 -0.78 -18.86
CA TYR A 55 1.16 0.31 -17.91
C TYR A 55 1.93 1.51 -18.48
N VAL A 56 2.30 1.50 -19.76
CA VAL A 56 3.10 2.59 -20.38
C VAL A 56 2.38 3.92 -20.26
N GLU A 57 1.14 3.99 -20.76
CA GLU A 57 0.34 5.21 -20.73
C GLU A 57 0.12 5.72 -19.28
N GLN A 58 -0.21 4.82 -18.36
CA GLN A 58 -0.37 5.18 -16.96
C GLN A 58 0.94 5.73 -16.36
N ALA A 59 2.08 5.11 -16.65
CA ALA A 59 3.38 5.55 -16.15
C ALA A 59 3.75 6.93 -16.70
N GLU A 60 3.53 7.19 -17.98
CA GLU A 60 3.75 8.49 -18.63
C GLU A 60 2.90 9.61 -17.97
N GLN A 61 1.65 9.30 -17.62
CA GLN A 61 0.75 10.25 -16.98
C GLN A 61 1.07 10.49 -15.51
N THR A 62 1.44 9.45 -14.75
CA THR A 62 1.55 9.52 -13.29
C THR A 62 2.98 9.64 -12.76
N ALA A 63 3.99 9.35 -13.57
CA ALA A 63 5.40 9.43 -13.22
C ALA A 63 6.20 10.38 -14.14
N PRO A 64 5.78 11.65 -14.32
CA PRO A 64 6.35 12.56 -15.36
C PRO A 64 7.82 12.92 -15.11
N GLU A 65 8.34 12.68 -13.91
CA GLU A 65 9.76 12.91 -13.60
C GLU A 65 10.65 11.69 -13.90
N PHE A 66 10.06 10.57 -14.38
CA PHE A 66 10.76 9.34 -14.71
C PHE A 66 10.71 9.06 -16.21
N GLU A 67 11.82 8.58 -16.76
CA GLU A 67 11.85 8.02 -18.10
C GLU A 67 11.13 6.67 -18.09
N VAL A 68 10.07 6.53 -18.86
CA VAL A 68 9.30 5.29 -18.96
C VAL A 68 9.97 4.34 -19.93
N VAL A 69 10.36 3.17 -19.43
CA VAL A 69 10.95 2.09 -20.24
C VAL A 69 9.93 0.97 -20.42
N ARG A 70 9.42 0.81 -21.63
CA ARG A 70 8.54 -0.31 -22.00
C ARG A 70 9.31 -1.62 -22.09
N CYS A 71 8.91 -2.62 -21.32
CA CYS A 71 9.53 -3.95 -21.28
C CYS A 71 8.74 -4.98 -22.08
N GLN A 72 9.46 -5.91 -22.72
CA GLN A 72 8.88 -7.10 -23.36
C GLN A 72 8.91 -8.28 -22.38
N GLY A 73 8.28 -8.18 -21.24
CA GLY A 73 8.32 -9.24 -20.22
C GLY A 73 8.36 -8.69 -18.81
N ASN A 74 9.14 -9.32 -17.94
CA ASN A 74 9.24 -8.92 -16.54
C ASN A 74 10.02 -7.60 -16.38
N PRO A 75 9.43 -6.54 -15.79
CA PRO A 75 10.13 -5.27 -15.54
C PRO A 75 11.42 -5.42 -14.71
N LEU A 76 11.48 -6.39 -13.80
CA LEU A 76 12.66 -6.65 -12.99
C LEU A 76 13.84 -7.14 -13.84
N ASP A 77 13.57 -8.01 -14.82
CA ASP A 77 14.61 -8.52 -15.71
C ASP A 77 15.15 -7.43 -16.65
N ALA A 78 14.26 -6.55 -17.14
CA ALA A 78 14.65 -5.40 -17.96
C ALA A 78 15.45 -4.36 -17.13
N ALA A 79 15.08 -4.13 -15.88
CA ALA A 79 15.85 -3.29 -14.97
C ALA A 79 17.23 -3.89 -14.71
N ALA A 80 17.35 -5.21 -14.54
CA ALA A 80 18.64 -5.89 -14.37
C ALA A 80 19.54 -5.73 -15.62
N ASP A 81 18.98 -5.89 -16.82
CA ASP A 81 19.72 -5.69 -18.08
C ASP A 81 20.23 -4.25 -18.20
N PHE A 82 19.43 -3.27 -17.80
CA PHE A 82 19.86 -1.87 -17.72
C PHE A 82 20.97 -1.68 -16.69
N LEU A 83 20.83 -2.22 -15.47
CA LEU A 83 21.83 -2.09 -14.39
C LEU A 83 23.17 -2.74 -14.76
N GLN A 84 23.16 -3.82 -15.52
CA GLN A 84 24.37 -4.48 -16.02
C GLN A 84 25.20 -3.58 -16.94
N GLN A 85 24.53 -2.71 -17.68
CA GLN A 85 25.18 -1.78 -18.61
C GLN A 85 25.77 -0.55 -17.89
N GLN A 86 25.41 -0.33 -16.62
CA GLN A 86 25.92 0.78 -15.83
C GLN A 86 27.25 0.41 -15.16
N ALA A 87 28.13 1.40 -15.01
CA ALA A 87 29.43 1.24 -14.31
C ALA A 87 29.30 1.36 -12.77
N TRP A 88 28.07 1.38 -12.21
CA TRP A 88 27.83 1.53 -10.78
C TRP A 88 28.42 0.36 -9.98
N ARG A 89 29.11 0.69 -8.89
CA ARG A 89 29.77 -0.28 -8.01
C ARG A 89 28.97 -0.59 -6.76
N SER A 90 27.97 0.24 -6.42
CA SER A 90 27.11 0.03 -5.27
C SER A 90 25.64 0.32 -5.64
N ILE A 91 24.81 -0.74 -5.61
CA ILE A 91 23.41 -0.70 -5.98
C ILE A 91 22.58 -1.18 -4.79
N GLY A 92 21.76 -0.29 -4.23
CA GLY A 92 20.81 -0.65 -3.19
C GLY A 92 19.67 -1.51 -3.74
N PHE A 93 19.17 -2.44 -2.94
CA PHE A 93 17.97 -3.22 -3.23
C PHE A 93 17.15 -3.43 -1.96
N GLU A 94 15.84 -3.52 -2.10
CA GLU A 94 14.92 -3.70 -0.97
C GLU A 94 14.96 -5.15 -0.46
N GLU A 95 15.71 -5.41 0.60
CA GLU A 95 15.92 -6.76 1.14
C GLU A 95 14.66 -7.43 1.69
N GLU A 96 13.70 -6.63 2.17
CA GLU A 96 12.44 -7.13 2.74
C GLU A 96 11.35 -7.39 1.68
N ILE A 97 11.60 -7.01 0.43
CA ILE A 97 10.61 -7.05 -0.66
C ILE A 97 10.95 -8.12 -1.69
N LEU A 98 12.22 -8.17 -2.12
CA LEU A 98 12.65 -9.14 -3.12
C LEU A 98 12.64 -10.55 -2.54
N THR A 99 11.99 -11.46 -3.26
CA THR A 99 12.12 -12.89 -2.95
C THR A 99 13.54 -13.40 -3.27
N VAL A 100 13.95 -14.47 -2.63
CA VAL A 100 15.25 -15.13 -2.92
C VAL A 100 15.37 -15.47 -4.41
N ALA A 101 14.29 -15.93 -5.05
CA ALA A 101 14.29 -16.27 -6.47
C ALA A 101 14.49 -15.05 -7.37
N GLU A 102 13.88 -13.92 -7.03
CA GLU A 102 14.07 -12.66 -7.76
C GLU A 102 15.48 -12.12 -7.59
N PHE A 103 16.00 -12.12 -6.37
CA PHE A 103 17.35 -11.67 -6.10
C PHE A 103 18.41 -12.57 -6.79
N SER A 104 18.22 -13.89 -6.81
CA SER A 104 19.10 -14.81 -7.54
C SER A 104 19.12 -14.52 -9.05
N ARG A 105 17.97 -14.16 -9.64
CA ARG A 105 17.93 -13.74 -11.05
C ARG A 105 18.67 -12.43 -11.30
N LEU A 106 18.57 -11.46 -10.38
CA LEU A 106 19.34 -10.22 -10.45
C LEU A 106 20.85 -10.49 -10.39
N GLN A 107 21.28 -11.33 -9.45
CA GLN A 107 22.70 -11.70 -9.28
C GLN A 107 23.27 -12.46 -10.48
N ALA A 108 22.44 -13.22 -11.20
CA ALA A 108 22.86 -13.90 -12.41
C ALA A 108 23.20 -12.93 -13.56
N LYS A 109 22.62 -11.72 -13.55
CA LYS A 109 22.84 -10.68 -14.57
C LYS A 109 23.83 -9.61 -14.11
N VAL A 110 23.72 -9.19 -12.85
CA VAL A 110 24.53 -8.09 -12.29
C VAL A 110 25.45 -8.65 -11.20
N THR A 111 26.74 -8.34 -11.27
CA THR A 111 27.78 -8.87 -10.38
C THR A 111 27.42 -8.75 -8.90
N ALA A 112 27.60 -9.83 -8.15
CA ALA A 112 27.10 -9.99 -6.77
C ALA A 112 27.69 -8.99 -5.76
N ASP A 113 28.93 -8.55 -5.95
CA ASP A 113 29.63 -7.61 -5.06
C ASP A 113 29.10 -6.17 -5.14
N ARG A 114 28.26 -5.87 -6.15
CA ARG A 114 27.65 -4.56 -6.36
C ARG A 114 26.39 -4.33 -5.51
N TRP A 115 25.76 -5.38 -5.03
CA TRP A 115 24.50 -5.29 -4.32
C TRP A 115 24.66 -4.92 -2.84
N ARG A 116 23.80 -4.00 -2.36
CA ARG A 116 23.72 -3.58 -0.95
C ARG A 116 22.26 -3.65 -0.50
N PRO A 117 21.94 -4.41 0.56
CA PRO A 117 20.61 -4.45 1.12
C PRO A 117 20.26 -3.09 1.73
N VAL A 118 19.04 -2.63 1.49
CA VAL A 118 18.56 -1.34 2.01
C VAL A 118 17.10 -1.41 2.44
N ARG A 119 16.74 -0.50 3.35
CA ARG A 119 15.37 -0.23 3.80
C ARG A 119 14.98 1.19 3.39
N LEU A 120 13.87 1.31 2.69
CA LEU A 120 13.36 2.59 2.20
C LEU A 120 12.20 3.15 3.03
N GLU A 121 11.64 2.37 3.96
CA GLU A 121 10.56 2.78 4.86
C GLU A 121 10.88 4.04 5.67
N PRO A 122 12.11 4.24 6.19
CA PRO A 122 12.44 5.46 6.94
C PRO A 122 12.21 6.75 6.15
N LEU A 123 12.34 6.70 4.82
CA LEU A 123 12.10 7.86 3.94
C LEU A 123 10.62 8.27 3.86
N ARG A 124 9.69 7.40 4.32
CA ARG A 124 8.24 7.62 4.33
C ARG A 124 7.67 7.77 5.75
N THR A 125 8.51 7.68 6.78
CA THR A 125 8.05 7.68 8.18
C THR A 125 7.51 9.04 8.58
N VAL A 126 8.21 10.12 8.25
CA VAL A 126 7.76 11.49 8.50
C VAL A 126 6.95 11.96 7.30
N LYS A 127 5.65 12.24 7.52
CA LYS A 127 4.70 12.63 6.47
C LYS A 127 4.77 14.14 6.23
N THR A 128 4.65 14.52 4.99
CA THR A 128 4.43 15.91 4.58
C THR A 128 2.97 16.34 4.85
N ALA A 129 2.69 17.63 4.79
CA ALA A 129 1.33 18.14 4.94
C ALA A 129 0.35 17.52 3.93
N ALA A 130 0.73 17.41 2.65
CA ALA A 130 -0.11 16.81 1.62
C ALA A 130 -0.36 15.30 1.86
N GLU A 131 0.60 14.57 2.43
CA GLU A 131 0.41 13.17 2.80
C GLU A 131 -0.54 13.03 3.99
N ILE A 132 -0.45 13.95 4.95
CA ILE A 132 -1.39 14.01 6.10
C ILE A 132 -2.81 14.30 5.60
N GLU A 133 -2.99 15.21 4.65
CA GLU A 133 -4.30 15.49 4.03
C GLU A 133 -4.91 14.23 3.40
N ASN A 134 -4.12 13.41 2.71
CA ASN A 134 -4.60 12.14 2.15
C ASN A 134 -4.98 11.12 3.24
N ILE A 135 -4.23 11.05 4.34
CA ILE A 135 -4.57 10.19 5.49
C ILE A 135 -5.88 10.67 6.14
N VAL A 136 -6.04 11.97 6.32
CA VAL A 136 -7.28 12.57 6.85
C VAL A 136 -8.46 12.27 5.92
N ALA A 137 -8.30 12.41 4.60
CA ALA A 137 -9.34 12.07 3.64
C ALA A 137 -9.75 10.59 3.74
N ALA A 138 -8.78 9.67 3.87
CA ALA A 138 -9.06 8.26 4.09
C ALA A 138 -9.83 8.01 5.41
N ALA A 139 -9.48 8.73 6.49
CA ALA A 139 -10.18 8.64 7.77
C ALA A 139 -11.61 9.17 7.70
N VAL A 140 -11.83 10.29 7.02
CA VAL A 140 -13.17 10.88 6.81
C VAL A 140 -14.08 9.94 6.01
N ILE A 141 -13.54 9.30 4.97
CA ILE A 141 -14.29 8.29 4.20
C ILE A 141 -14.75 7.15 5.11
N ALA A 142 -13.83 6.59 5.90
CA ALA A 142 -14.15 5.48 6.80
C ALA A 142 -15.17 5.88 7.88
N ASP A 143 -15.01 7.03 8.52
CA ASP A 143 -15.91 7.54 9.56
C ASP A 143 -17.32 7.81 9.01
N THR A 144 -17.41 8.39 7.82
CA THR A 144 -18.68 8.62 7.13
C THR A 144 -19.36 7.29 6.75
N ALA A 145 -18.61 6.33 6.23
CA ALA A 145 -19.13 5.01 5.88
C ALA A 145 -19.69 4.27 7.10
N LEU A 146 -19.00 4.34 8.24
CA LEU A 146 -19.51 3.78 9.48
C LEU A 146 -20.81 4.47 9.92
N THR A 147 -20.87 5.79 9.86
CA THR A 147 -22.09 6.55 10.20
C THR A 147 -23.28 6.09 9.36
N ASN A 148 -23.07 5.86 8.06
CA ASN A 148 -24.11 5.35 7.16
C ASN A 148 -24.49 3.88 7.47
N LEU A 149 -23.58 3.09 8.04
CA LEU A 149 -23.81 1.70 8.42
C LEU A 149 -24.63 1.56 9.71
N LEU A 150 -24.49 2.48 10.67
CA LEU A 150 -25.10 2.36 12.00
C LEU A 150 -26.58 1.96 11.99
N PRO A 151 -27.46 2.49 11.12
CA PRO A 151 -28.87 2.10 11.07
C PRO A 151 -29.11 0.63 10.65
N MET A 152 -28.12 0.00 10.02
CA MET A 152 -28.20 -1.41 9.58
C MET A 152 -27.81 -2.38 10.69
N ILE A 153 -27.14 -1.92 11.76
CA ILE A 153 -26.72 -2.72 12.89
C ILE A 153 -27.94 -2.99 13.80
N ARG A 154 -28.67 -4.07 13.50
CA ARG A 154 -29.92 -4.46 14.17
C ARG A 154 -30.01 -5.97 14.30
N PRO A 155 -30.84 -6.48 15.21
CA PRO A 155 -31.04 -7.92 15.34
C PRO A 155 -31.46 -8.54 14.01
N GLY A 156 -30.86 -9.71 13.70
CA GLY A 156 -31.12 -10.47 12.49
C GLY A 156 -30.24 -10.12 11.29
N ALA A 157 -29.57 -8.96 11.25
CA ALA A 157 -28.52 -8.70 10.27
C ALA A 157 -27.33 -9.65 10.48
N THR A 158 -26.63 -10.05 9.43
CA THR A 158 -25.45 -10.89 9.56
C THR A 158 -24.16 -10.06 9.55
N GLU A 159 -23.12 -10.59 10.20
CA GLU A 159 -21.77 -9.94 10.20
C GLU A 159 -21.28 -9.67 8.77
N ILE A 160 -21.43 -10.66 7.87
CA ILE A 160 -20.94 -10.54 6.49
C ILE A 160 -21.73 -9.51 5.66
N GLU A 161 -23.07 -9.40 5.87
CA GLU A 161 -23.88 -8.35 5.21
C GLU A 161 -23.43 -6.97 5.63
N LEU A 162 -23.15 -6.78 6.91
CA LEU A 162 -22.70 -5.49 7.44
C LEU A 162 -21.27 -5.15 6.96
N ALA A 163 -20.36 -6.11 6.93
CA ALA A 163 -19.00 -5.91 6.39
C ALA A 163 -19.07 -5.51 4.91
N ALA A 164 -19.84 -6.22 4.09
CA ALA A 164 -20.03 -5.90 2.68
C ALA A 164 -20.68 -4.51 2.47
N ALA A 165 -21.66 -4.15 3.30
CA ALA A 165 -22.29 -2.82 3.25
C ALA A 165 -21.30 -1.70 3.60
N LEU A 166 -20.44 -1.91 4.62
CA LEU A 166 -19.41 -0.96 5.01
C LEU A 166 -18.39 -0.73 3.89
N GLU A 167 -17.91 -1.79 3.28
CA GLU A 167 -16.97 -1.71 2.15
C GLU A 167 -17.60 -1.02 0.94
N TYR A 168 -18.87 -1.32 0.66
CA TYR A 168 -19.62 -0.63 -0.40
C TYR A 168 -19.74 0.89 -0.12
N GLU A 169 -20.08 1.29 1.10
CA GLU A 169 -20.17 2.71 1.47
C GLU A 169 -18.80 3.40 1.38
N MET A 170 -17.72 2.77 1.86
CA MET A 170 -16.36 3.31 1.68
C MET A 170 -16.03 3.50 0.20
N ARG A 171 -16.36 2.53 -0.66
CA ARG A 171 -16.13 2.62 -2.10
C ARG A 171 -16.93 3.75 -2.75
N LYS A 172 -18.19 3.87 -2.40
CA LYS A 172 -19.10 4.93 -2.87
C LYS A 172 -18.62 6.33 -2.48
N LEU A 173 -17.99 6.46 -1.33
CA LEU A 173 -17.39 7.71 -0.83
C LEU A 173 -15.99 8.00 -1.41
N GLY A 174 -15.47 7.16 -2.31
CA GLY A 174 -14.23 7.40 -3.04
C GLY A 174 -13.01 6.61 -2.54
N SER A 175 -13.17 5.63 -1.66
CA SER A 175 -12.08 4.73 -1.31
C SER A 175 -11.62 3.91 -2.52
N GLU A 176 -10.31 3.83 -2.75
CA GLU A 176 -9.72 2.98 -3.79
C GLU A 176 -9.99 1.48 -3.50
N LYS A 177 -9.98 1.11 -2.25
CA LYS A 177 -10.22 -0.25 -1.71
C LYS A 177 -10.22 -0.21 -0.19
N PRO A 178 -10.65 -1.26 0.52
CA PRO A 178 -10.36 -1.41 1.93
C PRO A 178 -8.85 -1.32 2.20
N ALA A 179 -8.47 -0.71 3.33
CA ALA A 179 -7.07 -0.59 3.74
C ALA A 179 -6.46 -1.94 4.11
N PHE A 180 -7.29 -2.82 4.68
CA PHE A 180 -7.03 -4.20 5.08
C PHE A 180 -8.34 -4.99 5.05
N GLU A 181 -8.31 -6.26 5.35
CA GLU A 181 -9.52 -7.11 5.44
C GLU A 181 -10.41 -6.61 6.58
N THR A 182 -11.65 -6.24 6.27
CA THR A 182 -12.60 -5.72 7.25
C THR A 182 -12.95 -6.79 8.28
N ILE A 183 -12.72 -6.49 9.56
CA ILE A 183 -13.12 -7.33 10.68
C ILE A 183 -14.48 -6.83 11.19
N LEU A 184 -15.44 -7.72 11.29
CA LEU A 184 -16.73 -7.45 11.93
C LEU A 184 -17.19 -8.72 12.67
N ALA A 185 -17.16 -8.65 14.00
CA ALA A 185 -17.48 -9.78 14.86
C ALA A 185 -18.42 -9.37 15.98
N SER A 186 -19.40 -10.21 16.29
CA SER A 186 -20.51 -9.89 17.22
C SER A 186 -20.69 -10.90 18.34
N GLY A 187 -21.23 -10.46 19.48
CA GLY A 187 -21.48 -11.27 20.66
C GLY A 187 -20.20 -11.94 21.15
N PRO A 188 -20.21 -13.25 21.46
CA PRO A 188 -19.01 -13.97 21.92
C PRO A 188 -17.84 -13.91 20.92
N ARG A 189 -18.11 -13.74 19.63
CA ARG A 189 -17.07 -13.63 18.60
C ARG A 189 -16.35 -12.30 18.63
N SER A 190 -16.93 -11.24 19.22
CA SER A 190 -16.28 -9.94 19.37
C SER A 190 -15.02 -9.97 20.24
N ALA A 191 -14.80 -11.05 20.99
CA ALA A 191 -13.57 -11.27 21.75
C ALA A 191 -12.42 -11.82 20.88
N LEU A 192 -12.64 -12.15 19.61
CA LEU A 192 -11.62 -12.63 18.70
C LEU A 192 -10.89 -11.47 18.06
N PRO A 193 -9.57 -11.28 18.29
CA PRO A 193 -8.82 -10.13 17.75
C PRO A 193 -8.84 -10.03 16.22
N HIS A 194 -8.95 -11.17 15.53
CA HIS A 194 -9.00 -11.27 14.07
C HIS A 194 -10.26 -12.03 13.62
N GLY A 195 -11.41 -11.66 14.20
CA GLY A 195 -12.69 -12.25 13.89
C GLY A 195 -13.24 -11.84 12.53
N SER A 196 -12.90 -12.55 11.46
CA SER A 196 -13.48 -12.31 10.13
C SER A 196 -14.99 -12.39 10.17
N ALA A 197 -15.66 -11.53 9.39
CA ALA A 197 -17.12 -11.50 9.30
C ALA A 197 -17.70 -12.82 8.82
N SER A 198 -18.75 -13.28 9.48
CA SER A 198 -19.38 -14.59 9.23
C SER A 198 -20.88 -14.47 8.97
N GLY A 199 -21.52 -15.61 8.72
CA GLY A 199 -23.00 -15.70 8.62
C GLY A 199 -23.72 -15.61 9.97
N LYS A 200 -23.03 -15.34 11.10
CA LYS A 200 -23.67 -15.14 12.39
C LYS A 200 -24.63 -13.95 12.32
N LYS A 201 -25.89 -14.17 12.77
CA LYS A 201 -26.85 -13.10 12.96
C LYS A 201 -26.59 -12.37 14.28
N LEU A 202 -26.77 -11.07 14.25
CA LEU A 202 -26.70 -10.24 15.43
C LEU A 202 -27.94 -10.48 16.32
N ASP A 203 -27.69 -10.56 17.62
CA ASP A 203 -28.75 -10.63 18.63
C ASP A 203 -28.83 -9.30 19.41
N ALA A 204 -30.01 -9.01 19.97
CA ALA A 204 -30.16 -7.84 20.83
C ALA A 204 -29.23 -7.94 22.05
N GLY A 205 -28.48 -6.88 22.34
CA GLY A 205 -27.48 -6.86 23.42
C GLY A 205 -26.07 -7.29 22.99
N ASP A 206 -25.89 -7.83 21.78
CA ASP A 206 -24.54 -8.13 21.28
C ASP A 206 -23.68 -6.89 21.21
N PHE A 207 -22.40 -6.98 21.61
CA PHE A 207 -21.39 -6.05 21.17
C PHE A 207 -20.92 -6.46 19.77
N VAL A 208 -20.74 -5.46 18.90
CA VAL A 208 -20.19 -5.62 17.56
C VAL A 208 -18.89 -4.84 17.49
N VAL A 209 -17.77 -5.53 17.32
CA VAL A 209 -16.47 -4.94 17.03
C VAL A 209 -16.32 -4.82 15.53
N ILE A 210 -16.02 -3.63 15.06
CA ILE A 210 -15.85 -3.29 13.65
C ILE A 210 -14.47 -2.66 13.51
N ASP A 211 -13.56 -3.35 12.81
CA ASP A 211 -12.21 -2.89 12.53
C ASP A 211 -12.04 -2.78 11.01
N PHE A 212 -11.79 -1.58 10.53
CA PHE A 212 -11.89 -1.23 9.12
C PHE A 212 -11.07 0.01 8.79
N GLY A 213 -10.80 0.19 7.51
CA GLY A 213 -10.13 1.37 7.00
C GLY A 213 -10.33 1.57 5.51
N ALA A 214 -10.26 2.82 5.08
CA ALA A 214 -10.31 3.22 3.67
C ALA A 214 -8.91 3.49 3.11
N THR A 215 -8.79 3.42 1.78
CA THR A 215 -7.58 3.84 1.06
C THR A 215 -7.92 5.02 0.16
N PHE A 216 -7.22 6.13 0.31
CA PHE A 216 -7.36 7.33 -0.52
C PHE A 216 -5.99 7.81 -1.00
N SER A 217 -5.82 8.01 -2.31
CA SER A 217 -4.54 8.37 -2.93
C SER A 217 -3.35 7.50 -2.48
N GLY A 218 -3.62 6.19 -2.18
CA GLY A 218 -2.63 5.23 -1.68
C GLY A 218 -2.34 5.30 -0.18
N TYR A 219 -2.88 6.28 0.54
CA TYR A 219 -2.80 6.39 1.99
C TYR A 219 -3.97 5.67 2.64
N ARG A 220 -3.76 5.17 3.84
CA ARG A 220 -4.73 4.31 4.53
C ARG A 220 -5.14 4.92 5.85
N SER A 221 -6.43 4.80 6.18
CA SER A 221 -6.93 4.92 7.54
C SER A 221 -7.04 3.55 8.18
N ASP A 222 -7.09 3.56 9.50
CA ASP A 222 -7.22 2.39 10.36
C ASP A 222 -8.02 2.81 11.59
N MET A 223 -9.16 2.19 11.83
CA MET A 223 -9.99 2.51 12.98
C MET A 223 -10.84 1.33 13.44
N THR A 224 -10.96 1.19 14.76
CA THR A 224 -11.86 0.23 15.38
C THR A 224 -12.96 0.94 16.15
N ARG A 225 -14.19 0.44 16.04
CA ARG A 225 -15.35 0.88 16.85
C ARG A 225 -16.09 -0.31 17.40
N THR A 226 -16.61 -0.15 18.61
CA THR A 226 -17.50 -1.14 19.22
C THR A 226 -18.86 -0.49 19.48
N VAL A 227 -19.91 -1.15 19.01
CA VAL A 227 -21.30 -0.71 19.19
C VAL A 227 -22.12 -1.83 19.85
N CYS A 228 -23.19 -1.46 20.55
CA CYS A 228 -24.13 -2.43 21.11
C CYS A 228 -25.38 -2.49 20.23
N VAL A 229 -25.88 -3.70 19.97
CA VAL A 229 -27.12 -3.93 19.22
C VAL A 229 -28.31 -3.66 20.15
N GLY A 230 -28.97 -2.51 19.97
CA GLY A 230 -30.05 -2.06 20.86
C GLY A 230 -29.52 -1.40 22.13
N THR A 231 -30.03 -1.80 23.30
CA THR A 231 -29.68 -1.18 24.58
C THR A 231 -28.69 -2.07 25.33
N ALA A 232 -27.56 -1.47 25.75
CA ALA A 232 -26.61 -2.16 26.63
C ALA A 232 -27.25 -2.42 28.02
N SER A 233 -26.97 -3.59 28.59
CA SER A 233 -27.37 -3.86 29.97
C SER A 233 -26.60 -2.96 30.95
N ALA A 234 -27.27 -2.44 31.96
CA ALA A 234 -26.59 -1.87 33.10
C ALA A 234 -25.81 -2.97 33.84
N ARG A 235 -24.51 -2.78 34.03
CA ARG A 235 -23.72 -3.57 34.94
C ARG A 235 -23.64 -2.90 36.27
#